data_5049d2e2718da0a57baae69418094706
#
_entry.id   5049d2e2718da0a57baae69418094706
#
_cell.length_a   1.000
_cell.length_b   1.000
_cell.length_c   1.000
_cell.angle_alpha   90.00
_cell.angle_beta   90.00
_cell.angle_gamma   90.00
#
_symmetry.space_group_name_H-M   'P 1'
#
loop_
_entity.id
_entity.type
_entity.pdbx_description
1 polymer ?
#
loop_
_entity_poly.entity_id
_entity_poly.type
_entity_poly.pdbx_seq_one_letter_code
_entity_poly.pdbx_strand_id
1 'polypeptide(L)'
;MTSVELSGQGLTSVPSLPPEVKRLDLYKNSLAAVPSSLWTHTRLEVLNLAANRLSSLPPGISALKSLHTLDLGHNEFDTLPDELGDLAGLTEYLYVSDNRLTSFPPAWCRLDRLRYLGCTDNRISSLPADLSGFAALRELRLYRNGLTALPESIGALGALRELHLRGNRLTSLPSSIGSLSELRQLDLRENLLVSLPASVAGLSKLDKLDLRWNKHFREPAWLRDFEEAGCMVLR
;
A
#
# COMPACT_ATOMS: atom_id res chain seq x y z
N MET A 1 -1.76 27.43 -7.99
CA MET A 1 -2.40 26.42 -7.10
C MET A 1 -2.23 26.89 -5.68
N THR A 2 -3.29 26.92 -4.87
CA THR A 2 -3.17 27.38 -3.47
C THR A 2 -2.60 26.22 -2.63
N SER A 3 -1.30 26.34 -2.30
CA SER A 3 -0.58 25.41 -1.44
C SER A 3 -0.40 26.03 -0.06
N VAL A 4 -0.60 25.24 0.99
CA VAL A 4 -0.35 25.61 2.38
C VAL A 4 0.66 24.62 2.95
N GLU A 5 1.86 25.13 3.23
CA GLU A 5 3.00 24.37 3.72
C GLU A 5 3.21 24.66 5.21
N LEU A 6 2.89 23.71 6.06
CA LEU A 6 2.94 23.83 7.53
C LEU A 6 3.80 22.71 8.15
N SER A 7 4.70 22.15 7.38
CA SER A 7 5.56 21.04 7.80
C SER A 7 6.49 21.45 8.94
N GLY A 8 6.61 20.61 9.99
CA GLY A 8 7.60 20.77 11.07
C GLY A 8 7.40 21.94 12.01
N GLN A 9 6.20 22.52 12.08
CA GLN A 9 5.93 23.73 12.89
C GLN A 9 5.52 23.42 14.34
N GLY A 10 5.49 22.15 14.74
CA GLY A 10 5.09 21.75 16.09
C GLY A 10 3.60 21.95 16.38
N LEU A 11 2.76 22.03 15.35
CA LEU A 11 1.33 22.25 15.48
C LEU A 11 0.65 21.12 16.24
N THR A 12 -0.21 21.45 17.19
CA THR A 12 -1.09 20.52 17.91
C THR A 12 -2.52 20.52 17.38
N SER A 13 -2.87 21.46 16.51
CA SER A 13 -4.17 21.55 15.83
C SER A 13 -3.99 22.14 14.44
N VAL A 14 -4.89 21.79 13.53
CA VAL A 14 -4.92 22.35 12.17
C VAL A 14 -5.39 23.81 12.25
N PRO A 15 -4.62 24.79 11.73
CA PRO A 15 -5.03 26.19 11.73
C PRO A 15 -6.17 26.42 10.73
N SER A 16 -6.73 27.63 10.76
CA SER A 16 -7.68 28.08 9.73
C SER A 16 -7.03 28.08 8.35
N LEU A 17 -7.68 27.50 7.36
CA LEU A 17 -7.17 27.35 6.01
C LEU A 17 -7.97 28.22 5.01
N PRO A 18 -7.31 28.69 3.93
CA PRO A 18 -8.03 29.31 2.82
C PRO A 18 -9.04 28.33 2.20
N PRO A 19 -10.26 28.79 1.83
CA PRO A 19 -11.32 27.90 1.33
C PRO A 19 -10.96 27.22 -0.01
N GLU A 20 -10.05 27.81 -0.79
CA GLU A 20 -9.60 27.31 -2.09
C GLU A 20 -8.31 26.47 -2.03
N VAL A 21 -7.86 26.06 -0.82
CA VAL A 21 -6.66 25.23 -0.67
C VAL A 21 -6.78 23.93 -1.44
N LYS A 22 -5.74 23.63 -2.24
CA LYS A 22 -5.63 22.39 -3.04
C LYS A 22 -4.56 21.43 -2.52
N ARG A 23 -3.51 21.96 -1.92
CA ARG A 23 -2.42 21.19 -1.34
C ARG A 23 -2.21 21.63 0.11
N LEU A 24 -2.26 20.66 1.02
CA LEU A 24 -2.02 20.90 2.43
C LEU A 24 -0.95 19.94 2.93
N ASP A 25 0.17 20.49 3.36
CA ASP A 25 1.24 19.76 4.01
C ASP A 25 1.29 20.07 5.50
N LEU A 26 0.96 19.08 6.32
CA LEU A 26 1.02 19.09 7.78
C LEU A 26 2.04 18.08 8.31
N TYR A 27 3.01 17.67 7.46
CA TYR A 27 4.04 16.71 7.81
C TYR A 27 4.81 17.11 9.07
N LYS A 28 5.14 16.11 9.90
CA LYS A 28 6.03 16.28 11.06
C LYS A 28 5.54 17.37 12.04
N ASN A 29 4.30 17.24 12.49
CA ASN A 29 3.70 18.07 13.54
C ASN A 29 3.36 17.21 14.78
N SER A 30 2.50 17.70 15.65
CA SER A 30 2.05 17.01 16.87
C SER A 30 0.53 16.88 16.92
N LEU A 31 -0.11 16.72 15.76
CA LEU A 31 -1.55 16.60 15.66
C LEU A 31 -2.04 15.29 16.27
N ALA A 32 -2.93 15.34 17.26
CA ALA A 32 -3.58 14.18 17.84
C ALA A 32 -4.96 13.89 17.21
N ALA A 33 -5.55 14.87 16.54
CA ALA A 33 -6.82 14.75 15.84
C ALA A 33 -6.90 15.69 14.64
N VAL A 34 -7.79 15.35 13.71
CA VAL A 34 -8.12 16.19 12.56
C VAL A 34 -9.50 16.81 12.78
N PRO A 35 -9.66 18.14 12.73
CA PRO A 35 -10.95 18.78 12.96
C PRO A 35 -11.91 18.54 11.80
N SER A 36 -13.21 18.47 12.10
CA SER A 36 -14.25 18.27 11.07
C SER A 36 -14.29 19.37 10.01
N SER A 37 -13.81 20.57 10.33
CA SER A 37 -13.70 21.68 9.38
C SER A 37 -12.75 21.37 8.21
N LEU A 38 -11.77 20.46 8.38
CA LEU A 38 -10.89 20.08 7.29
C LEU A 38 -11.67 19.45 6.12
N TRP A 39 -12.72 18.71 6.42
CA TRP A 39 -13.52 18.02 5.41
C TRP A 39 -14.38 18.95 4.54
N THR A 40 -14.48 20.23 4.90
CA THR A 40 -15.15 21.24 4.07
C THR A 40 -14.30 21.72 2.90
N HIS A 41 -12.98 21.44 2.92
CA HIS A 41 -12.05 21.81 1.85
C HIS A 41 -12.09 20.80 0.69
N THR A 42 -13.27 20.62 0.06
CA THR A 42 -13.52 19.61 -0.97
C THR A 42 -12.70 19.76 -2.25
N ARG A 43 -11.95 20.86 -2.40
CA ARG A 43 -10.99 21.09 -3.49
C ARG A 43 -9.59 20.58 -3.20
N LEU A 44 -9.34 19.97 -2.02
CA LEU A 44 -8.05 19.36 -1.72
C LEU A 44 -7.74 18.25 -2.71
N GLU A 45 -6.58 18.36 -3.32
CA GLU A 45 -5.99 17.43 -4.28
C GLU A 45 -4.87 16.60 -3.63
N VAL A 46 -4.13 17.21 -2.70
CA VAL A 46 -3.04 16.57 -1.94
C VAL A 46 -3.19 16.90 -0.47
N LEU A 47 -3.18 15.86 0.38
CA LEU A 47 -3.20 15.99 1.83
C LEU A 47 -2.08 15.14 2.44
N ASN A 48 -1.15 15.81 3.12
CA ASN A 48 -0.08 15.17 3.88
C ASN A 48 -0.31 15.39 5.38
N LEU A 49 -0.63 14.31 6.09
CA LEU A 49 -0.79 14.25 7.55
C LEU A 49 0.28 13.35 8.19
N ALA A 50 1.32 12.97 7.44
CA ALA A 50 2.33 12.03 7.93
C ALA A 50 3.17 12.61 9.07
N ALA A 51 3.74 11.71 9.86
CA ALA A 51 4.58 12.02 11.01
C ALA A 51 3.86 12.94 12.04
N ASN A 52 2.69 12.50 12.48
CA ASN A 52 1.89 13.11 13.52
C ASN A 52 1.57 12.08 14.63
N ARG A 53 0.57 12.35 15.48
CA ARG A 53 0.12 11.46 16.56
C ARG A 53 -1.35 11.06 16.40
N LEU A 54 -1.79 10.96 15.13
CA LEU A 54 -3.18 10.65 14.81
C LEU A 54 -3.46 9.17 15.12
N SER A 55 -4.47 8.90 15.93
CA SER A 55 -4.92 7.53 16.25
C SER A 55 -6.25 7.18 15.61
N SER A 56 -6.98 8.17 15.09
CA SER A 56 -8.24 7.97 14.38
C SER A 56 -8.38 8.96 13.21
N LEU A 57 -9.07 8.53 12.18
CA LEU A 57 -9.42 9.36 11.04
C LEU A 57 -10.95 9.34 10.89
N PRO A 58 -11.63 10.48 11.06
CA PRO A 58 -13.08 10.53 10.95
C PRO A 58 -13.62 10.17 9.55
N PRO A 59 -14.80 9.55 9.43
CA PRO A 59 -15.44 9.20 8.15
C PRO A 59 -15.63 10.38 7.20
N GLY A 60 -15.66 11.60 7.72
CA GLY A 60 -15.75 12.83 6.94
C GLY A 60 -14.68 13.00 5.86
N ILE A 61 -13.58 12.24 5.93
CA ILE A 61 -12.54 12.20 4.87
C ILE A 61 -13.16 11.92 3.49
N SER A 62 -14.24 11.13 3.43
CA SER A 62 -14.93 10.79 2.19
C SER A 62 -15.50 11.99 1.42
N ALA A 63 -15.60 13.17 2.04
CA ALA A 63 -16.01 14.41 1.36
C ALA A 63 -14.94 14.94 0.40
N LEU A 64 -13.66 14.54 0.56
CA LEU A 64 -12.54 15.05 -0.24
C LEU A 64 -12.43 14.32 -1.59
N LYS A 65 -13.45 14.43 -2.42
CA LYS A 65 -13.56 13.70 -3.72
C LYS A 65 -12.50 14.10 -4.75
N SER A 66 -11.88 15.26 -4.60
CA SER A 66 -10.81 15.74 -5.50
C SER A 66 -9.42 15.21 -5.10
N LEU A 67 -9.32 14.54 -3.93
CA LEU A 67 -8.05 14.09 -3.38
C LEU A 67 -7.46 12.97 -4.24
N HIS A 68 -6.28 13.19 -4.82
CA HIS A 68 -5.57 12.18 -5.59
C HIS A 68 -4.33 11.62 -4.86
N THR A 69 -3.86 12.31 -3.82
CA THR A 69 -2.73 11.87 -2.99
C THR A 69 -3.04 12.08 -1.51
N LEU A 70 -2.90 11.01 -0.72
CA LEU A 70 -3.11 11.03 0.73
C LEU A 70 -1.94 10.34 1.42
N ASP A 71 -1.27 11.07 2.31
CA ASP A 71 -0.23 10.52 3.18
C ASP A 71 -0.66 10.56 4.65
N LEU A 72 -0.80 9.38 5.25
CA LEU A 72 -1.14 9.13 6.65
C LEU A 72 -0.02 8.37 7.36
N GLY A 73 1.16 8.25 6.76
CA GLY A 73 2.28 7.48 7.30
C GLY A 73 2.80 8.02 8.63
N HIS A 74 3.53 7.19 9.37
CA HIS A 74 4.15 7.58 10.65
C HIS A 74 3.15 8.22 11.62
N ASN A 75 2.07 7.52 11.92
CA ASN A 75 1.04 7.91 12.87
C ASN A 75 0.73 6.75 13.84
N GLU A 76 -0.37 6.81 14.56
CA GLU A 76 -0.73 5.83 15.58
C GLU A 76 -2.04 5.09 15.25
N PHE A 77 -2.40 4.99 13.97
CA PHE A 77 -3.64 4.34 13.54
C PHE A 77 -3.63 2.83 13.81
N ASP A 78 -4.56 2.33 14.62
CA ASP A 78 -4.84 0.89 14.75
C ASP A 78 -5.82 0.42 13.67
N THR A 79 -6.71 1.31 13.25
CA THR A 79 -7.69 1.11 12.17
C THR A 79 -7.86 2.41 11.38
N LEU A 80 -8.35 2.28 10.16
CA LEU A 80 -8.75 3.42 9.31
C LEU A 80 -10.17 3.18 8.80
N PRO A 81 -10.95 4.24 8.55
CA PRO A 81 -12.35 4.13 8.20
C PRO A 81 -12.56 3.52 6.80
N ASP A 82 -13.65 2.78 6.63
CA ASP A 82 -14.06 2.20 5.34
C ASP A 82 -14.33 3.28 4.28
N GLU A 83 -14.69 4.48 4.70
CA GLU A 83 -14.96 5.65 3.87
C GLU A 83 -13.72 6.15 3.11
N LEU A 84 -12.52 5.71 3.46
CA LEU A 84 -11.33 5.90 2.60
C LEU A 84 -11.54 5.27 1.22
N GLY A 85 -12.23 4.12 1.15
CA GLY A 85 -12.59 3.48 -0.11
C GLY A 85 -13.56 4.27 -0.99
N ASP A 86 -14.17 5.32 -0.46
CA ASP A 86 -15.09 6.20 -1.20
C ASP A 86 -14.39 7.41 -1.84
N LEU A 87 -13.07 7.52 -1.70
CA LEU A 87 -12.27 8.58 -2.31
C LEU A 87 -12.01 8.30 -3.80
N ALA A 88 -13.05 8.40 -4.62
CA ALA A 88 -12.97 8.09 -6.07
C ALA A 88 -11.91 8.92 -6.84
N GLY A 89 -11.48 10.06 -6.28
CA GLY A 89 -10.39 10.87 -6.81
C GLY A 89 -9.00 10.33 -6.50
N LEU A 90 -8.86 9.36 -5.57
CA LEU A 90 -7.55 8.88 -5.11
C LEU A 90 -6.90 7.98 -6.16
N THR A 91 -6.09 8.60 -7.01
CA THR A 91 -5.56 7.97 -8.22
C THR A 91 -4.05 7.78 -8.18
N GLU A 92 -3.33 8.56 -7.39
CA GLU A 92 -1.88 8.50 -7.38
C GLU A 92 -1.35 7.67 -6.20
N TYR A 93 -1.47 8.17 -4.96
CA TYR A 93 -0.83 7.57 -3.81
C TYR A 93 -1.73 7.52 -2.59
N LEU A 94 -1.76 6.36 -1.92
CA LEU A 94 -2.21 6.19 -0.55
C LEU A 94 -1.06 5.62 0.29
N TYR A 95 -0.54 6.42 1.22
CA TYR A 95 0.47 5.99 2.17
C TYR A 95 -0.14 5.86 3.56
N VAL A 96 -0.05 4.67 4.13
CA VAL A 96 -0.47 4.37 5.50
C VAL A 96 0.63 3.61 6.26
N SER A 97 1.87 3.74 5.77
CA SER A 97 3.03 3.04 6.33
C SER A 97 3.39 3.55 7.73
N ASP A 98 4.08 2.70 8.50
CA ASP A 98 4.53 3.00 9.86
C ASP A 98 3.38 3.46 10.76
N ASN A 99 2.42 2.54 10.92
CA ASN A 99 1.26 2.65 11.78
C ASN A 99 1.09 1.36 12.60
N ARG A 100 -0.08 1.16 13.21
CA ARG A 100 -0.39 -0.03 14.02
C ARG A 100 -1.54 -0.84 13.42
N LEU A 101 -1.81 -0.68 12.11
CA LEU A 101 -2.94 -1.31 11.43
C LEU A 101 -2.89 -2.83 11.56
N THR A 102 -3.94 -3.44 12.08
CA THR A 102 -4.05 -4.89 12.28
C THR A 102 -4.81 -5.58 11.17
N SER A 103 -5.61 -4.83 10.42
CA SER A 103 -6.43 -5.31 9.32
C SER A 103 -6.30 -4.41 8.09
N PHE A 104 -6.60 -4.99 6.93
CA PHE A 104 -6.73 -4.28 5.67
C PHE A 104 -8.22 -4.15 5.35
N PRO A 105 -8.80 -2.95 5.38
CA PRO A 105 -10.23 -2.77 5.16
C PRO A 105 -10.65 -3.20 3.75
N PRO A 106 -11.61 -4.14 3.59
CA PRO A 106 -12.08 -4.57 2.26
C PRO A 106 -12.63 -3.42 1.41
N ALA A 107 -13.17 -2.39 2.06
CA ALA A 107 -13.69 -1.20 1.42
C ALA A 107 -12.67 -0.46 0.56
N TRP A 108 -11.37 -0.55 0.89
CA TRP A 108 -10.31 0.09 0.10
C TRP A 108 -10.17 -0.50 -1.31
N CYS A 109 -10.64 -1.73 -1.52
CA CYS A 109 -10.67 -2.33 -2.85
C CYS A 109 -11.60 -1.59 -3.83
N ARG A 110 -12.42 -0.62 -3.37
CA ARG A 110 -13.18 0.27 -4.24
C ARG A 110 -12.33 1.37 -4.91
N LEU A 111 -11.05 1.52 -4.52
CA LEU A 111 -10.11 2.49 -5.10
C LEU A 111 -9.55 1.96 -6.45
N ASP A 112 -10.42 1.78 -7.41
CA ASP A 112 -10.16 1.14 -8.71
C ASP A 112 -9.15 1.87 -9.59
N ARG A 113 -8.90 3.16 -9.29
CA ARG A 113 -7.96 4.04 -10.01
C ARG A 113 -6.65 4.28 -9.28
N LEU A 114 -6.50 3.78 -8.06
CA LEU A 114 -5.29 3.96 -7.26
C LEU A 114 -4.10 3.25 -7.90
N ARG A 115 -2.96 3.94 -8.02
CA ARG A 115 -1.74 3.41 -8.65
C ARG A 115 -0.72 2.90 -7.64
N TYR A 116 -0.65 3.50 -6.47
CA TYR A 116 0.32 3.14 -5.42
C TYR A 116 -0.37 3.00 -4.07
N LEU A 117 -0.12 1.88 -3.40
CA LEU A 117 -0.57 1.63 -2.04
C LEU A 117 0.60 1.19 -1.15
N GLY A 118 0.93 2.02 -0.16
CA GLY A 118 1.99 1.76 0.82
C GLY A 118 1.42 1.47 2.21
N CYS A 119 1.54 0.21 2.66
CA CYS A 119 1.11 -0.24 4.00
C CYS A 119 2.29 -0.85 4.78
N THR A 120 3.51 -0.41 4.49
CA THR A 120 4.75 -0.92 5.11
C THR A 120 4.76 -0.67 6.62
N ASP A 121 5.46 -1.53 7.39
CA ASP A 121 5.65 -1.37 8.83
C ASP A 121 4.30 -1.18 9.58
N ASN A 122 3.44 -2.20 9.43
CA ASN A 122 2.16 -2.32 10.14
C ASN A 122 2.06 -3.71 10.81
N ARG A 123 0.87 -4.10 11.24
CA ARG A 123 0.59 -5.40 11.89
C ARG A 123 -0.47 -6.20 11.13
N ILE A 124 -0.61 -5.93 9.82
CA ILE A 124 -1.63 -6.56 8.96
C ILE A 124 -1.32 -8.05 8.85
N SER A 125 -2.25 -8.90 9.28
CA SER A 125 -2.07 -10.36 9.30
C SER A 125 -2.71 -11.07 8.10
N SER A 126 -3.65 -10.41 7.42
CA SER A 126 -4.34 -10.93 6.23
C SER A 126 -4.80 -9.81 5.32
N LEU A 127 -4.93 -10.13 4.03
CA LEU A 127 -5.56 -9.27 3.04
C LEU A 127 -7.01 -9.70 2.80
N PRO A 128 -7.88 -8.84 2.27
CA PRO A 128 -9.23 -9.20 1.85
C PRO A 128 -9.23 -10.38 0.87
N ALA A 129 -10.27 -11.19 0.91
CA ALA A 129 -10.41 -12.31 -0.02
C ALA A 129 -10.52 -11.86 -1.49
N ASP A 130 -11.05 -10.67 -1.73
CA ASP A 130 -11.17 -10.07 -3.06
C ASP A 130 -10.41 -8.75 -3.16
N LEU A 131 -9.37 -8.74 -4.00
CA LEU A 131 -8.54 -7.58 -4.32
C LEU A 131 -8.82 -7.03 -5.73
N SER A 132 -9.74 -7.65 -6.49
CA SER A 132 -9.96 -7.33 -7.91
C SER A 132 -10.34 -5.88 -8.19
N GLY A 133 -10.88 -5.19 -7.19
CA GLY A 133 -11.24 -3.78 -7.29
C GLY A 133 -10.05 -2.83 -7.46
N PHE A 134 -8.82 -3.24 -7.14
CA PHE A 134 -7.61 -2.44 -7.38
C PHE A 134 -7.14 -2.54 -8.85
N ALA A 135 -8.02 -2.25 -9.79
CA ALA A 135 -7.79 -2.48 -11.22
C ALA A 135 -6.59 -1.70 -11.82
N ALA A 136 -6.28 -0.51 -11.29
CA ALA A 136 -5.18 0.33 -11.78
C ALA A 136 -3.90 0.22 -10.95
N LEU A 137 -3.86 -0.63 -9.90
CA LEU A 137 -2.74 -0.66 -8.95
C LEU A 137 -1.47 -1.16 -9.64
N ARG A 138 -0.42 -0.34 -9.56
CA ARG A 138 0.89 -0.63 -10.15
C ARG A 138 1.93 -1.04 -9.14
N GLU A 139 1.80 -0.56 -7.92
CA GLU A 139 2.74 -0.85 -6.85
C GLU A 139 2.01 -1.09 -5.53
N LEU A 140 2.28 -2.24 -4.91
CA LEU A 140 1.76 -2.65 -3.60
C LEU A 140 2.92 -2.94 -2.65
N ARG A 141 3.06 -2.11 -1.61
CA ARG A 141 4.08 -2.29 -0.57
C ARG A 141 3.46 -2.76 0.74
N LEU A 142 3.85 -3.95 1.16
CA LEU A 142 3.38 -4.62 2.38
C LEU A 142 4.57 -5.12 3.23
N TYR A 143 5.73 -4.44 3.14
CA TYR A 143 6.90 -4.81 3.94
C TYR A 143 6.58 -4.85 5.43
N ARG A 144 7.25 -5.77 6.16
CA ARG A 144 7.20 -5.83 7.61
C ARG A 144 5.78 -5.74 8.15
N ASN A 145 4.98 -6.74 7.76
CA ASN A 145 3.65 -7.01 8.28
C ASN A 145 3.60 -8.42 8.87
N GLY A 146 2.41 -8.90 9.19
CA GLY A 146 2.20 -10.24 9.74
C GLY A 146 1.57 -11.23 8.77
N LEU A 147 1.65 -10.98 7.44
CA LEU A 147 0.97 -11.78 6.43
C LEU A 147 1.47 -13.22 6.41
N THR A 148 0.55 -14.19 6.54
CA THR A 148 0.85 -15.63 6.47
C THR A 148 0.52 -16.24 5.12
N ALA A 149 -0.37 -15.62 4.36
CA ALA A 149 -0.79 -16.03 3.02
C ALA A 149 -1.24 -14.81 2.20
N LEU A 150 -1.28 -14.97 0.89
CA LEU A 150 -1.96 -14.06 -0.04
C LEU A 150 -3.24 -14.72 -0.56
N PRO A 151 -4.32 -13.96 -0.81
CA PRO A 151 -5.53 -14.49 -1.43
C PRO A 151 -5.30 -14.80 -2.91
N GLU A 152 -6.06 -15.76 -3.46
CA GLU A 152 -6.01 -16.08 -4.89
C GLU A 152 -6.37 -14.87 -5.77
N SER A 153 -7.17 -13.94 -5.27
CA SER A 153 -7.50 -12.70 -5.99
C SER A 153 -6.31 -11.76 -6.22
N ILE A 154 -5.13 -12.04 -5.62
CA ILE A 154 -3.90 -11.29 -5.95
C ILE A 154 -3.61 -11.32 -7.45
N GLY A 155 -3.91 -12.44 -8.12
CA GLY A 155 -3.75 -12.58 -9.56
C GLY A 155 -4.67 -11.71 -10.42
N ALA A 156 -5.70 -11.10 -9.83
CA ALA A 156 -6.58 -10.15 -10.52
C ALA A 156 -5.97 -8.74 -10.68
N LEU A 157 -4.83 -8.46 -10.01
CA LEU A 157 -4.16 -7.16 -10.09
C LEU A 157 -3.36 -7.03 -11.40
N GLY A 158 -4.05 -7.07 -12.54
CA GLY A 158 -3.44 -7.16 -13.87
C GLY A 158 -2.52 -5.98 -14.25
N ALA A 159 -2.64 -4.83 -13.59
CA ALA A 159 -1.77 -3.67 -13.82
C ALA A 159 -0.53 -3.65 -12.91
N LEU A 160 -0.40 -4.61 -11.97
CA LEU A 160 0.63 -4.59 -10.93
C LEU A 160 2.03 -4.84 -11.53
N ARG A 161 2.95 -3.94 -11.22
CA ARG A 161 4.35 -3.99 -11.67
C ARG A 161 5.32 -4.31 -10.54
N GLU A 162 5.00 -3.89 -9.33
CA GLU A 162 5.87 -4.10 -8.19
C GLU A 162 5.06 -4.63 -7.00
N LEU A 163 5.47 -5.78 -6.47
CA LEU A 163 4.88 -6.40 -5.29
C LEU A 163 5.97 -6.61 -4.24
N HIS A 164 5.84 -5.92 -3.13
CA HIS A 164 6.84 -5.90 -2.08
C HIS A 164 6.30 -6.52 -0.79
N LEU A 165 6.78 -7.72 -0.46
CA LEU A 165 6.30 -8.56 0.65
C LEU A 165 7.38 -8.92 1.67
N ARG A 166 8.54 -8.25 1.63
CA ARG A 166 9.65 -8.50 2.54
C ARG A 166 9.21 -8.45 4.01
N GLY A 167 9.79 -9.32 4.86
CA GLY A 167 9.58 -9.27 6.31
C GLY A 167 8.16 -9.64 6.73
N ASN A 168 7.57 -10.62 6.04
CA ASN A 168 6.29 -11.24 6.40
C ASN A 168 6.48 -12.68 6.89
N ARG A 169 5.41 -13.45 6.99
CA ARG A 169 5.41 -14.85 7.43
C ARG A 169 4.85 -15.79 6.39
N LEU A 170 5.03 -15.44 5.10
CA LEU A 170 4.51 -16.24 3.98
C LEU A 170 5.22 -17.59 3.90
N THR A 171 4.48 -18.68 3.86
CA THR A 171 5.01 -20.04 3.69
C THR A 171 4.91 -20.53 2.25
N SER A 172 4.00 -19.96 1.46
CA SER A 172 3.76 -20.23 0.05
C SER A 172 3.14 -19.01 -0.64
N LEU A 173 3.07 -19.06 -1.96
CA LEU A 173 2.29 -18.13 -2.78
C LEU A 173 1.13 -18.86 -3.43
N PRO A 174 -0.01 -18.17 -3.69
CA PRO A 174 -1.12 -18.75 -4.45
C PRO A 174 -0.73 -18.97 -5.91
N SER A 175 -1.38 -19.94 -6.57
CA SER A 175 -1.10 -20.25 -7.97
C SER A 175 -1.44 -19.11 -8.92
N SER A 176 -2.40 -18.27 -8.54
CA SER A 176 -2.80 -17.06 -9.28
C SER A 176 -1.71 -16.00 -9.39
N ILE A 177 -0.63 -16.08 -8.59
CA ILE A 177 0.49 -15.13 -8.70
C ILE A 177 1.04 -15.07 -10.13
N GLY A 178 1.03 -16.18 -10.85
CA GLY A 178 1.46 -16.26 -12.25
C GLY A 178 0.58 -15.49 -13.23
N SER A 179 -0.60 -15.02 -12.82
CA SER A 179 -1.49 -14.19 -13.64
C SER A 179 -1.12 -12.70 -13.66
N LEU A 180 -0.13 -12.28 -12.87
CA LEU A 180 0.34 -10.90 -12.81
C LEU A 180 1.23 -10.55 -14.02
N SER A 181 0.62 -10.48 -15.21
CA SER A 181 1.31 -10.36 -16.50
C SER A 181 2.17 -9.09 -16.67
N GLU A 182 1.94 -8.05 -15.85
CA GLU A 182 2.72 -6.81 -15.88
C GLU A 182 3.81 -6.75 -14.78
N LEU A 183 3.92 -7.81 -13.93
CA LEU A 183 4.83 -7.79 -12.79
C LEU A 183 6.30 -7.78 -13.23
N ARG A 184 7.06 -6.81 -12.71
CA ARG A 184 8.49 -6.60 -12.96
C ARG A 184 9.36 -6.87 -11.75
N GLN A 185 8.85 -6.60 -10.56
CA GLN A 185 9.59 -6.81 -9.32
C GLN A 185 8.74 -7.55 -8.30
N LEU A 186 9.32 -8.63 -7.76
CA LEU A 186 8.73 -9.43 -6.68
C LEU A 186 9.75 -9.57 -5.54
N ASP A 187 9.51 -8.85 -4.45
CA ASP A 187 10.36 -8.90 -3.27
C ASP A 187 9.72 -9.78 -2.18
N LEU A 188 10.31 -10.95 -1.98
CA LEU A 188 9.87 -11.97 -1.03
C LEU A 188 10.87 -12.21 0.11
N ARG A 189 11.84 -11.32 0.28
CA ARG A 189 12.87 -11.46 1.33
C ARG A 189 12.29 -11.63 2.72
N GLU A 190 13.05 -12.28 3.60
CA GLU A 190 12.66 -12.38 5.02
C GLU A 190 11.24 -12.94 5.17
N ASN A 191 10.95 -14.07 4.53
CA ASN A 191 9.70 -14.82 4.68
C ASN A 191 10.01 -16.27 5.13
N LEU A 192 9.00 -17.12 5.14
CA LEU A 192 9.09 -18.53 5.54
C LEU A 192 8.82 -19.46 4.36
N LEU A 193 9.10 -18.99 3.14
CA LEU A 193 8.80 -19.76 1.92
C LEU A 193 9.59 -21.05 1.87
N VAL A 194 8.92 -22.15 1.54
CA VAL A 194 9.53 -23.45 1.30
C VAL A 194 9.75 -23.69 -0.19
N SER A 195 8.84 -23.20 -1.03
CA SER A 195 8.91 -23.31 -2.50
C SER A 195 8.11 -22.18 -3.15
N LEU A 196 8.22 -22.08 -4.47
CA LEU A 196 7.35 -21.25 -5.31
C LEU A 196 6.43 -22.11 -6.15
N PRO A 197 5.20 -21.69 -6.44
CA PRO A 197 4.33 -22.37 -7.39
C PRO A 197 4.92 -22.29 -8.80
N ALA A 198 4.72 -23.32 -9.61
CA ALA A 198 5.22 -23.37 -10.98
C ALA A 198 4.70 -22.21 -11.87
N SER A 199 3.56 -21.64 -11.52
CA SER A 199 2.98 -20.49 -12.21
C SER A 199 3.87 -19.25 -12.22
N VAL A 200 4.80 -19.09 -11.25
CA VAL A 200 5.77 -17.99 -11.25
C VAL A 200 6.63 -18.02 -12.53
N ALA A 201 6.91 -19.19 -13.08
CA ALA A 201 7.65 -19.30 -14.35
C ALA A 201 6.92 -18.64 -15.53
N GLY A 202 5.61 -18.39 -15.42
CA GLY A 202 4.81 -17.66 -16.42
C GLY A 202 4.94 -16.13 -16.39
N LEU A 203 5.65 -15.55 -15.41
CA LEU A 203 5.82 -14.12 -15.27
C LEU A 203 6.86 -13.56 -16.26
N SER A 204 6.52 -13.51 -17.52
CA SER A 204 7.43 -13.19 -18.63
C SER A 204 8.04 -11.78 -18.60
N LYS A 205 7.51 -10.87 -17.79
CA LYS A 205 8.02 -9.50 -17.62
C LYS A 205 8.76 -9.29 -16.31
N LEU A 206 9.00 -10.36 -15.51
CA LEU A 206 9.65 -10.21 -14.23
C LEU A 206 11.16 -9.96 -14.42
N ASP A 207 11.57 -8.74 -14.08
CA ASP A 207 12.98 -8.31 -14.17
C ASP A 207 13.77 -8.72 -12.91
N LYS A 208 13.08 -8.80 -11.74
CA LYS A 208 13.73 -9.10 -10.46
C LYS A 208 12.85 -9.93 -9.53
N LEU A 209 13.44 -11.02 -9.03
CA LEU A 209 12.90 -11.88 -7.97
C LEU A 209 13.88 -11.94 -6.80
N ASP A 210 13.47 -11.48 -5.62
CA ASP A 210 14.32 -11.49 -4.43
C ASP A 210 13.79 -12.46 -3.39
N LEU A 211 14.52 -13.54 -3.16
CA LEU A 211 14.17 -14.66 -2.27
C LEU A 211 15.06 -14.74 -1.02
N ARG A 212 16.01 -13.84 -0.87
CA ARG A 212 16.98 -13.87 0.22
C ARG A 212 16.32 -13.99 1.59
N TRP A 213 17.01 -14.70 2.49
CA TRP A 213 16.58 -14.92 3.87
C TRP A 213 15.27 -15.72 4.04
N ASN A 214 14.95 -16.58 3.07
CA ASN A 214 13.96 -17.66 3.21
C ASN A 214 14.71 -18.95 3.57
N LYS A 215 14.92 -19.22 4.86
CA LYS A 215 15.87 -20.23 5.38
C LYS A 215 15.62 -21.66 4.90
N HIS A 216 14.37 -21.99 4.59
CA HIS A 216 13.96 -23.36 4.20
C HIS A 216 13.56 -23.45 2.73
N PHE A 217 13.90 -22.45 1.95
CA PHE A 217 13.55 -22.39 0.54
C PHE A 217 14.27 -23.49 -0.25
N ARG A 218 13.50 -24.25 -1.03
CA ARG A 218 14.00 -25.27 -1.97
C ARG A 218 13.80 -24.74 -3.38
N GLU A 219 14.90 -24.61 -4.10
CA GLU A 219 14.89 -24.09 -5.47
C GLU A 219 14.19 -25.07 -6.41
N PRO A 220 13.13 -24.66 -7.13
CA PRO A 220 12.55 -25.44 -8.19
C PRO A 220 13.47 -25.44 -9.42
N ALA A 221 13.48 -26.54 -10.19
CA ALA A 221 14.37 -26.70 -11.34
C ALA A 221 14.21 -25.57 -12.38
N TRP A 222 12.97 -25.11 -12.62
CA TRP A 222 12.66 -24.05 -13.58
C TRP A 222 13.25 -22.67 -13.21
N LEU A 223 13.76 -22.49 -12.01
CA LEU A 223 14.28 -21.16 -11.58
C LEU A 223 15.55 -20.77 -12.38
N ARG A 224 16.33 -21.76 -12.83
CA ARG A 224 17.51 -21.53 -13.70
C ARG A 224 17.09 -21.05 -15.09
N ASP A 225 16.06 -21.68 -15.66
CA ASP A 225 15.54 -21.26 -16.96
C ASP A 225 15.03 -19.81 -16.91
N PHE A 226 14.53 -19.40 -15.75
CA PHE A 226 14.02 -18.06 -15.50
C PHE A 226 15.17 -17.00 -15.45
N GLU A 227 16.31 -17.37 -14.85
CA GLU A 227 17.53 -16.54 -14.88
C GLU A 227 18.13 -16.45 -16.29
N GLU A 228 18.17 -17.56 -17.01
CA GLU A 228 18.64 -17.59 -18.41
C GLU A 228 17.77 -16.74 -19.32
N ALA A 229 16.49 -16.60 -19.01
CA ALA A 229 15.55 -15.67 -19.68
C ALA A 229 15.77 -14.19 -19.31
N GLY A 230 16.70 -13.88 -18.39
CA GLY A 230 17.11 -12.52 -18.04
C GLY A 230 16.55 -11.97 -16.74
N CYS A 231 15.79 -12.75 -15.96
CA CYS A 231 15.34 -12.32 -14.64
C CYS A 231 16.49 -12.35 -13.63
N MET A 232 16.70 -11.27 -12.90
CA MET A 232 17.64 -11.22 -11.78
C MET A 232 17.04 -11.95 -10.57
N VAL A 233 17.54 -13.14 -10.26
CA VAL A 233 17.13 -13.92 -9.07
C VAL A 233 18.17 -13.74 -7.96
N LEU A 234 17.75 -13.23 -6.79
CA LEU A 234 18.57 -13.07 -5.59
C LEU A 234 18.13 -14.10 -4.52
N ARG A 235 19.11 -14.87 -4.02
CA ARG A 235 18.92 -15.96 -3.05
C ARG A 235 19.52 -15.66 -1.70
#